data_633c0197d7b54373f90840152eec1e88
#
_entry.id   633c0197d7b54373f90840152eec1e88
#
_cell.length_a   1.000
_cell.length_b   1.000
_cell.length_c   1.000
_cell.angle_alpha   90.00
_cell.angle_beta   90.00
_cell.angle_gamma   90.00
#
_symmetry.space_group_name_H-M   'P 1'
#
loop_
_entity.id
_entity.type
_entity.pdbx_description
1 polymer ?
#
loop_
_entity_poly.entity_id
_entity_poly.type
_entity_poly.pdbx_seq_one_letter_code
_entity_poly.pdbx_strand_id
1 'polypeptide(L)'
;VEDTGADGLELNFGCPHGMSERGMGAAVGQVPEYVEMVTAWCKHYSRLPVIVKLTPNVTSIRQPARAAKKGGADAVSLINTINSVMSVDLDSLSINPTIDSMGTHGGYCGPAVKPIALHMVADLARDPGCEGLPISAIGGIGNWRDAAEFLLMGAGNVQVCTAAMTHGFKIVDDMIDGMSRFMEEKGFASVGDTVGRAIPSLTDWQHLNLNYTVKAQIDQNLCIKCGRCHIVCEDTSHQAIYARNNGERRYEVNEEECVGCNLCVTVCPVENCLTLRSLENEVDTRTGQMVDSGKKLQWTAHPNNPMATADP
;
A
#
# COMPACT_ATOMS: atom_id res chain seq x y z
N VAL A 1 14.89 29.90 10.13
CA VAL A 1 15.37 28.81 9.29
C VAL A 1 16.16 29.35 8.09
N GLU A 2 15.65 30.34 7.31
CA GLU A 2 16.40 30.90 6.17
C GLU A 2 17.80 31.37 6.54
N ASP A 3 17.96 32.05 7.68
CA ASP A 3 19.25 32.56 8.15
C ASP A 3 20.27 31.45 8.51
N THR A 4 19.84 30.20 8.58
CA THR A 4 20.73 29.04 8.78
C THR A 4 21.29 28.47 7.48
N GLY A 5 20.90 29.02 6.32
CA GLY A 5 21.33 28.54 5.00
C GLY A 5 20.62 27.28 4.52
N ALA A 6 19.42 27.00 5.03
CA ALA A 6 18.59 25.88 4.56
C ALA A 6 18.11 26.13 3.13
N ASP A 7 17.98 25.06 2.33
CA ASP A 7 17.51 25.10 0.94
C ASP A 7 15.99 24.99 0.83
N GLY A 8 15.30 24.60 1.88
CA GLY A 8 13.83 24.43 1.91
C GLY A 8 13.30 24.19 3.31
N LEU A 9 11.98 24.19 3.42
CA LEU A 9 11.24 23.93 4.64
C LEU A 9 10.36 22.71 4.47
N GLU A 10 10.40 21.74 5.39
CA GLU A 10 9.39 20.69 5.48
C GLU A 10 8.53 20.92 6.73
N LEU A 11 7.27 21.31 6.55
CA LEU A 11 6.31 21.55 7.63
C LEU A 11 5.76 20.23 8.16
N ASN A 12 5.98 19.94 9.42
CA ASN A 12 5.52 18.70 10.03
C ASN A 12 4.07 18.80 10.51
N PHE A 13 3.12 18.45 9.64
CA PHE A 13 1.70 18.36 9.97
C PHE A 13 1.24 16.91 10.23
N GLY A 14 2.17 16.05 10.62
CA GLY A 14 1.87 14.63 10.72
C GLY A 14 2.18 13.95 12.05
N CYS A 15 2.96 14.56 12.93
CA CYS A 15 3.34 13.93 14.18
C CYS A 15 2.10 13.61 15.05
N PRO A 16 1.82 12.31 15.37
CA PRO A 16 0.55 11.94 16.01
C PRO A 16 0.55 12.05 17.53
N HIS A 17 1.70 12.24 18.17
CA HIS A 17 1.87 12.27 19.63
C HIS A 17 2.58 13.53 20.11
N GLY A 18 2.44 13.88 21.35
CA GLY A 18 3.09 15.04 22.00
C GLY A 18 2.76 16.39 21.35
N MET A 19 3.19 16.60 20.10
CA MET A 19 2.90 17.81 19.34
C MET A 19 1.42 17.95 19.01
N SER A 20 0.74 16.85 18.69
CA SER A 20 -0.70 16.81 18.40
C SER A 20 -1.52 17.21 19.62
N GLU A 21 -1.14 16.77 20.81
CA GLU A 21 -1.79 17.12 22.07
C GLU A 21 -1.66 18.63 22.39
N ARG A 22 -0.67 19.30 21.82
CA ARG A 22 -0.46 20.76 21.92
C ARG A 22 -1.08 21.55 20.77
N GLY A 23 -1.92 20.91 19.94
CA GLY A 23 -2.56 21.56 18.81
C GLY A 23 -1.63 21.77 17.60
N MET A 24 -0.55 20.97 17.50
CA MET A 24 0.41 20.99 16.38
C MET A 24 0.47 19.62 15.69
N GLY A 25 1.35 19.43 14.72
CA GLY A 25 1.53 18.15 14.06
C GLY A 25 0.22 17.64 13.43
N ALA A 26 -0.21 16.41 13.78
CA ALA A 26 -1.41 15.81 13.24
C ALA A 26 -2.71 16.57 13.59
N ALA A 27 -2.74 17.35 14.67
CA ALA A 27 -3.89 18.22 14.98
C ALA A 27 -4.11 19.29 13.91
N VAL A 28 -3.04 19.84 13.34
CA VAL A 28 -3.09 20.73 12.16
C VAL A 28 -3.40 19.93 10.90
N GLY A 29 -2.67 18.83 10.68
CA GLY A 29 -2.75 18.04 9.43
C GLY A 29 -4.09 17.37 9.18
N GLN A 30 -4.92 17.18 10.19
CA GLN A 30 -6.27 16.62 10.06
C GLN A 30 -7.33 17.66 9.63
N VAL A 31 -7.01 18.95 9.71
CA VAL A 31 -7.95 20.05 9.44
C VAL A 31 -7.47 20.82 8.20
N PRO A 32 -8.08 20.60 7.02
CA PRO A 32 -7.64 21.21 5.76
C PRO A 32 -7.49 22.73 5.83
N GLU A 33 -8.37 23.43 6.54
CA GLU A 33 -8.33 24.88 6.71
C GLU A 33 -7.06 25.33 7.44
N TYR A 34 -6.60 24.57 8.42
CA TYR A 34 -5.34 24.86 9.13
C TYR A 34 -4.13 24.54 8.27
N VAL A 35 -4.19 23.44 7.50
CA VAL A 35 -3.13 23.10 6.53
C VAL A 35 -2.95 24.24 5.53
N GLU A 36 -4.02 24.71 4.90
CA GLU A 36 -4.00 25.85 3.97
C GLU A 36 -3.43 27.10 4.61
N MET A 37 -4.00 27.50 5.75
CA MET A 37 -3.66 28.76 6.44
C MET A 37 -2.19 28.79 6.88
N VAL A 38 -1.70 27.73 7.54
CA VAL A 38 -0.31 27.69 8.04
C VAL A 38 0.67 27.60 6.88
N THR A 39 0.34 26.84 5.83
CA THR A 39 1.14 26.78 4.62
C THR A 39 1.26 28.16 3.96
N ALA A 40 0.14 28.89 3.82
CA ALA A 40 0.12 30.23 3.25
C ALA A 40 0.96 31.21 4.08
N TRP A 41 0.91 31.12 5.40
CA TRP A 41 1.77 31.95 6.26
C TRP A 41 3.25 31.64 6.05
N CYS A 42 3.64 30.38 6.02
CA CYS A 42 5.03 30.01 5.74
C CYS A 42 5.50 30.51 4.37
N LYS A 43 4.68 30.39 3.34
CA LYS A 43 4.96 30.90 2.00
C LYS A 43 5.05 32.42 1.95
N HIS A 44 4.27 33.13 2.77
CA HIS A 44 4.31 34.59 2.82
C HIS A 44 5.60 35.12 3.46
N TYR A 45 6.10 34.44 4.50
CA TYR A 45 7.28 34.89 5.27
C TYR A 45 8.58 34.25 4.83
N SER A 46 8.56 33.20 4.00
CA SER A 46 9.76 32.52 3.50
C SER A 46 9.85 32.56 1.97
N ARG A 47 11.07 32.73 1.50
CA ARG A 47 11.42 32.61 0.06
C ARG A 47 11.82 31.19 -0.33
N LEU A 48 12.04 30.33 0.66
CA LEU A 48 12.43 28.94 0.46
C LEU A 48 11.25 28.11 -0.06
N PRO A 49 11.51 27.04 -0.80
CA PRO A 49 10.51 26.01 -1.10
C PRO A 49 9.88 25.47 0.18
N VAL A 50 8.56 25.31 0.18
CA VAL A 50 7.79 24.77 1.32
C VAL A 50 7.19 23.44 0.93
N ILE A 51 7.62 22.40 1.61
CA ILE A 51 7.08 21.03 1.53
C ILE A 51 6.15 20.80 2.72
N VAL A 52 4.97 20.25 2.50
CA VAL A 52 4.02 19.95 3.60
C VAL A 52 4.00 18.44 3.84
N LYS A 53 4.46 18.02 5.03
CA LYS A 53 4.44 16.61 5.44
C LYS A 53 3.10 16.25 6.06
N LEU A 54 2.37 15.38 5.34
CA LEU A 54 0.99 15.01 5.65
C LEU A 54 0.91 13.85 6.64
N THR A 55 -0.17 13.85 7.41
CA THR A 55 -0.51 12.76 8.34
C THR A 55 -1.27 11.65 7.62
N PRO A 56 -0.98 10.37 7.89
CA PRO A 56 -1.83 9.25 7.43
C PRO A 56 -3.06 9.03 8.32
N ASN A 57 -3.18 9.75 9.44
CA ASN A 57 -4.25 9.56 10.42
C ASN A 57 -5.52 10.34 10.02
N VAL A 58 -5.92 10.17 8.77
CA VAL A 58 -7.10 10.80 8.13
C VAL A 58 -7.82 9.77 7.27
N THR A 59 -9.10 9.98 7.03
CA THR A 59 -9.89 9.11 6.14
C THR A 59 -9.51 9.30 4.67
N SER A 60 -9.19 10.53 4.26
CA SER A 60 -8.79 10.86 2.89
C SER A 60 -7.61 11.81 2.92
N ILE A 61 -6.49 11.36 2.34
CA ILE A 61 -5.26 12.16 2.23
C ILE A 61 -5.40 13.28 1.18
N ARG A 62 -6.36 13.17 0.27
CA ARG A 62 -6.60 14.16 -0.80
C ARG A 62 -6.97 15.52 -0.25
N GLN A 63 -7.79 15.56 0.81
CA GLN A 63 -8.27 16.83 1.37
C GLN A 63 -7.13 17.71 1.92
N PRO A 64 -6.27 17.24 2.85
CA PRO A 64 -5.15 18.04 3.33
C PRO A 64 -4.11 18.33 2.24
N ALA A 65 -3.91 17.44 1.24
CA ALA A 65 -3.01 17.69 0.13
C ALA A 65 -3.50 18.82 -0.78
N ARG A 66 -4.78 18.84 -1.13
CA ARG A 66 -5.41 19.97 -1.88
C ARG A 66 -5.33 21.28 -1.11
N ALA A 67 -5.52 21.22 0.21
CA ALA A 67 -5.38 22.40 1.09
C ALA A 67 -3.93 22.90 1.12
N ALA A 68 -2.94 22.02 1.21
CA ALA A 68 -1.53 22.39 1.11
C ALA A 68 -1.22 23.08 -0.23
N LYS A 69 -1.69 22.52 -1.34
CA LYS A 69 -1.57 23.13 -2.68
C LYS A 69 -2.20 24.52 -2.74
N LYS A 70 -3.41 24.64 -2.19
CA LYS A 70 -4.12 25.95 -2.15
C LYS A 70 -3.39 26.97 -1.28
N GLY A 71 -2.74 26.53 -0.20
CA GLY A 71 -1.86 27.37 0.63
C GLY A 71 -0.53 27.74 -0.04
N GLY A 72 -0.26 27.21 -1.25
CA GLY A 72 0.93 27.52 -2.03
C GLY A 72 2.13 26.62 -1.75
N ALA A 73 1.94 25.43 -1.21
CA ALA A 73 3.01 24.45 -1.04
C ALA A 73 3.68 24.12 -2.39
N ASP A 74 5.01 24.06 -2.39
CA ASP A 74 5.80 23.69 -3.57
C ASP A 74 5.83 22.15 -3.78
N ALA A 75 5.61 21.38 -2.71
CA ALA A 75 5.48 19.93 -2.73
C ALA A 75 4.75 19.42 -1.48
N VAL A 76 4.38 18.15 -1.51
CA VAL A 76 3.94 17.43 -0.30
C VAL A 76 4.84 16.23 -0.04
N SER A 77 5.01 15.87 1.23
CA SER A 77 5.62 14.60 1.63
C SER A 77 4.63 13.75 2.41
N LEU A 78 4.64 12.47 2.18
CA LEU A 78 3.79 11.50 2.86
C LEU A 78 4.37 10.09 2.82
N ILE A 79 4.15 9.32 3.87
CA ILE A 79 3.30 9.56 5.04
C ILE A 79 4.15 9.86 6.28
N ASN A 80 3.59 10.58 7.26
CA ASN A 80 4.10 10.56 8.62
C ASN A 80 3.74 9.24 9.29
N THR A 81 4.04 9.05 10.56
CA THR A 81 3.78 7.81 11.30
C THR A 81 2.29 7.61 11.60
N ILE A 82 1.89 6.34 11.71
CA ILE A 82 0.51 5.95 12.04
C ILE A 82 0.37 5.90 13.57
N ASN A 83 -0.68 6.51 14.09
CA ASN A 83 -0.96 6.51 15.52
C ASN A 83 -1.24 5.08 16.03
N SER A 84 -0.55 4.65 17.07
CA SER A 84 -0.57 3.28 17.55
C SER A 84 -0.18 3.16 19.03
N VAL A 85 -0.53 2.02 19.62
CA VAL A 85 0.05 1.49 20.86
C VAL A 85 0.81 0.24 20.50
N MET A 86 2.10 0.15 20.87
CA MET A 86 2.97 -0.96 20.43
C MET A 86 2.57 -2.31 21.02
N SER A 87 2.41 -2.39 22.32
CA SER A 87 2.03 -3.63 23.00
C SER A 87 1.57 -3.36 24.43
N VAL A 88 0.96 -4.38 25.02
CA VAL A 88 0.65 -4.45 26.46
C VAL A 88 1.47 -5.61 27.02
N ASP A 89 2.23 -5.33 28.07
CA ASP A 89 2.90 -6.37 28.86
C ASP A 89 1.87 -7.05 29.76
N LEU A 90 1.70 -8.37 29.59
CA LEU A 90 0.65 -9.12 30.28
C LEU A 90 1.02 -9.45 31.73
N ASP A 91 2.30 -9.41 32.09
CA ASP A 91 2.74 -9.71 33.45
C ASP A 91 2.60 -8.48 34.35
N SER A 92 3.01 -7.32 33.83
CA SER A 92 2.92 -6.05 34.57
C SER A 92 1.61 -5.29 34.34
N LEU A 93 0.77 -5.74 33.36
CA LEU A 93 -0.46 -5.06 32.92
C LEU A 93 -0.23 -3.60 32.52
N SER A 94 0.92 -3.33 31.90
CA SER A 94 1.33 -2.00 31.49
C SER A 94 1.55 -1.88 29.99
N ILE A 95 1.47 -0.66 29.47
CA ILE A 95 1.74 -0.38 28.03
C ILE A 95 3.25 -0.32 27.80
N ASN A 96 3.73 -0.96 26.76
CA ASN A 96 5.13 -0.84 26.32
C ASN A 96 5.26 0.11 25.11
N PRO A 97 6.35 0.93 25.08
CA PRO A 97 7.32 1.20 26.14
C PRO A 97 6.76 2.08 27.27
N THR A 98 7.37 2.03 28.44
CA THR A 98 6.98 2.81 29.62
C THR A 98 8.08 3.76 30.07
N ILE A 99 7.66 4.90 30.66
CA ILE A 99 8.48 5.81 31.46
C ILE A 99 7.72 6.00 32.78
N ASP A 100 8.37 5.74 33.89
CA ASP A 100 7.76 5.82 35.24
C ASP A 100 6.43 5.02 35.31
N SER A 101 6.42 3.82 34.75
CA SER A 101 5.26 2.91 34.66
C SER A 101 4.08 3.44 33.84
N MET A 102 4.24 4.54 33.11
CA MET A 102 3.22 5.10 32.23
C MET A 102 3.64 4.97 30.76
N GLY A 103 2.74 4.57 29.91
CA GLY A 103 2.92 4.55 28.47
C GLY A 103 1.93 5.46 27.76
N THR A 104 2.18 5.75 26.49
CA THR A 104 1.32 6.53 25.63
C THR A 104 1.23 5.95 24.24
N HIS A 105 0.29 6.44 23.43
CA HIS A 105 0.31 6.17 22.00
C HIS A 105 1.56 6.81 21.35
N GLY A 106 1.98 6.25 20.24
CA GLY A 106 3.14 6.70 19.46
C GLY A 106 2.95 6.51 17.98
N GLY A 107 3.98 6.87 17.22
CA GLY A 107 3.97 6.76 15.78
C GLY A 107 4.53 5.42 15.31
N TYR A 108 3.71 4.59 14.67
CA TYR A 108 4.14 3.35 14.04
C TYR A 108 4.72 3.60 12.64
N CYS A 109 5.85 2.97 12.34
CA CYS A 109 6.60 3.13 11.09
C CYS A 109 7.30 1.81 10.69
N GLY A 110 8.13 1.86 9.66
CA GLY A 110 8.88 0.70 9.16
C GLY A 110 8.10 -0.09 8.09
N PRO A 111 8.55 -1.33 7.73
CA PRO A 111 8.04 -2.04 6.56
C PRO A 111 6.53 -2.27 6.54
N ALA A 112 5.91 -2.44 7.71
CA ALA A 112 4.49 -2.72 7.83
C ALA A 112 3.58 -1.59 7.33
N VAL A 113 4.06 -0.33 7.29
CA VAL A 113 3.27 0.81 6.80
C VAL A 113 3.38 1.02 5.29
N LYS A 114 4.29 0.32 4.58
CA LYS A 114 4.52 0.51 3.14
C LYS A 114 3.25 0.41 2.30
N PRO A 115 2.37 -0.61 2.45
CA PRO A 115 1.16 -0.69 1.63
C PRO A 115 0.23 0.50 1.81
N ILE A 116 0.15 1.05 3.03
CA ILE A 116 -0.68 2.22 3.34
C ILE A 116 -0.07 3.47 2.67
N ALA A 117 1.24 3.62 2.77
CA ALA A 117 1.95 4.74 2.15
C ALA A 117 1.85 4.71 0.62
N LEU A 118 2.02 3.54 -0.01
CA LEU A 118 1.84 3.35 -1.46
C LEU A 118 0.43 3.74 -1.91
N HIS A 119 -0.61 3.29 -1.18
CA HIS A 119 -2.00 3.67 -1.46
C HIS A 119 -2.17 5.19 -1.42
N MET A 120 -1.71 5.85 -0.36
CA MET A 120 -1.86 7.29 -0.21
C MET A 120 -1.10 8.10 -1.27
N VAL A 121 0.11 7.67 -1.66
CA VAL A 121 0.87 8.27 -2.76
C VAL A 121 0.11 8.16 -4.08
N ALA A 122 -0.38 6.96 -4.39
CA ALA A 122 -1.16 6.71 -5.59
C ALA A 122 -2.47 7.51 -5.62
N ASP A 123 -3.11 7.68 -4.48
CA ASP A 123 -4.33 8.45 -4.32
C ASP A 123 -4.11 9.93 -4.68
N LEU A 124 -2.98 10.51 -4.28
CA LEU A 124 -2.61 11.87 -4.66
C LEU A 124 -2.19 11.98 -6.12
N ALA A 125 -1.40 11.02 -6.61
CA ALA A 125 -0.93 11.01 -7.99
C ALA A 125 -2.08 10.92 -9.02
N ARG A 126 -3.21 10.29 -8.63
CA ARG A 126 -4.45 10.18 -9.44
C ARG A 126 -5.43 11.33 -9.22
N ASP A 127 -5.20 12.19 -8.23
CA ASP A 127 -6.15 13.22 -7.87
C ASP A 127 -5.99 14.47 -8.75
N PRO A 128 -6.99 14.83 -9.59
CA PRO A 128 -6.94 16.04 -10.39
C PRO A 128 -6.76 17.32 -9.55
N GLY A 129 -7.26 17.32 -8.30
CA GLY A 129 -7.05 18.45 -7.37
C GLY A 129 -5.60 18.64 -6.94
N CYS A 130 -4.78 17.59 -7.05
CA CYS A 130 -3.35 17.60 -6.73
C CYS A 130 -2.44 17.63 -7.99
N GLU A 131 -3.01 17.72 -9.20
CA GLU A 131 -2.24 17.76 -10.45
C GLU A 131 -1.13 18.82 -10.39
N GLY A 132 0.09 18.43 -10.80
CA GLY A 132 1.27 19.30 -10.79
C GLY A 132 1.89 19.53 -9.39
N LEU A 133 1.38 18.95 -8.33
CA LEU A 133 1.97 19.01 -6.99
C LEU A 133 2.98 17.85 -6.82
N PRO A 134 4.29 18.13 -6.70
CA PRO A 134 5.30 17.10 -6.51
C PRO A 134 5.09 16.33 -5.21
N ILE A 135 5.35 15.02 -5.26
CA ILE A 135 5.20 14.10 -4.11
C ILE A 135 6.57 13.57 -3.72
N SER A 136 6.95 13.74 -2.45
CA SER A 136 8.08 13.08 -1.80
C SER A 136 7.57 11.95 -0.92
N ALA A 137 7.85 10.70 -1.28
CA ALA A 137 7.27 9.56 -0.58
C ALA A 137 8.16 9.05 0.57
N ILE A 138 7.53 8.76 1.70
CA ILE A 138 8.15 8.12 2.86
C ILE A 138 7.17 7.14 3.50
N GLY A 139 7.67 6.00 3.96
CA GLY A 139 6.88 5.02 4.71
C GLY A 139 7.22 3.58 4.35
N GLY A 140 8.08 2.95 5.14
CA GLY A 140 8.45 1.55 4.99
C GLY A 140 9.41 1.23 3.84
N ILE A 141 10.11 2.22 3.30
CA ILE A 141 11.13 2.05 2.27
C ILE A 141 12.38 1.49 2.93
N GLY A 142 12.75 0.25 2.61
CA GLY A 142 13.89 -0.46 3.18
C GLY A 142 14.95 -0.88 2.17
N ASN A 143 14.64 -0.84 0.89
CA ASN A 143 15.55 -1.24 -0.19
C ASN A 143 15.16 -0.56 -1.52
N TRP A 144 15.95 -0.79 -2.57
CA TRP A 144 15.72 -0.18 -3.88
C TRP A 144 14.38 -0.58 -4.55
N ARG A 145 13.87 -1.81 -4.28
CA ARG A 145 12.56 -2.24 -4.82
C ARG A 145 11.44 -1.42 -4.22
N ASP A 146 11.48 -1.20 -2.92
CA ASP A 146 10.50 -0.33 -2.25
C ASP A 146 10.56 1.08 -2.84
N ALA A 147 11.76 1.65 -3.04
CA ALA A 147 11.92 2.96 -3.66
C ALA A 147 11.33 3.00 -5.08
N ALA A 148 11.61 1.98 -5.91
CA ALA A 148 11.06 1.85 -7.25
C ALA A 148 9.53 1.81 -7.24
N GLU A 149 8.91 1.05 -6.34
CA GLU A 149 7.45 0.97 -6.20
C GLU A 149 6.84 2.37 -5.97
N PHE A 150 7.40 3.17 -5.07
CA PHE A 150 6.91 4.52 -4.81
C PHE A 150 7.07 5.47 -6.01
N LEU A 151 8.19 5.40 -6.71
CA LEU A 151 8.39 6.18 -7.93
C LEU A 151 7.37 5.78 -9.01
N LEU A 152 7.19 4.48 -9.25
CA LEU A 152 6.20 3.95 -10.19
C LEU A 152 4.76 4.36 -9.82
N MET A 153 4.48 4.59 -8.53
CA MET A 153 3.18 5.07 -8.04
C MET A 153 3.05 6.59 -7.98
N GLY A 154 4.00 7.34 -8.55
CA GLY A 154 3.87 8.78 -8.78
C GLY A 154 4.69 9.68 -7.84
N ALA A 155 5.50 9.14 -6.96
CA ALA A 155 6.45 9.93 -6.20
C ALA A 155 7.59 10.43 -7.10
N GLY A 156 7.99 11.70 -6.94
CA GLY A 156 9.14 12.26 -7.65
C GLY A 156 10.47 11.94 -6.98
N ASN A 157 10.44 11.67 -5.68
CA ASN A 157 11.58 11.18 -4.88
C ASN A 157 11.09 10.39 -3.66
N VAL A 158 12.03 9.80 -2.93
CA VAL A 158 11.76 9.02 -1.73
C VAL A 158 12.59 9.49 -0.55
N GLN A 159 12.05 9.32 0.66
CA GLN A 159 12.73 9.57 1.92
C GLN A 159 12.85 8.25 2.70
N VAL A 160 13.96 8.05 3.38
CA VAL A 160 14.25 6.85 4.18
C VAL A 160 14.60 7.27 5.60
N CYS A 161 13.94 6.67 6.59
CA CYS A 161 14.19 6.92 8.01
C CYS A 161 14.50 5.62 8.75
N THR A 162 13.49 4.80 9.04
CA THR A 162 13.62 3.60 9.88
C THR A 162 14.68 2.63 9.35
N ALA A 163 14.75 2.42 8.05
CA ALA A 163 15.73 1.52 7.47
C ALA A 163 17.18 2.05 7.63
N ALA A 164 17.37 3.37 7.51
CA ALA A 164 18.69 3.98 7.79
C ALA A 164 19.08 3.85 9.28
N MET A 165 18.09 3.95 10.19
CA MET A 165 18.33 3.72 11.62
C MET A 165 18.69 2.26 11.94
N THR A 166 18.11 1.31 11.20
CA THR A 166 18.30 -0.13 11.44
C THR A 166 19.56 -0.68 10.76
N HIS A 167 19.88 -0.19 9.56
CA HIS A 167 20.93 -0.74 8.68
C HIS A 167 22.06 0.22 8.40
N GLY A 168 21.97 1.47 8.87
CA GLY A 168 22.96 2.52 8.62
C GLY A 168 22.80 3.20 7.25
N PHE A 169 23.56 4.28 7.02
CA PHE A 169 23.43 5.10 5.80
C PHE A 169 23.92 4.40 4.53
N LYS A 170 24.73 3.33 4.65
CA LYS A 170 25.19 2.55 3.50
C LYS A 170 24.07 1.97 2.64
N ILE A 171 22.87 1.81 3.22
CA ILE A 171 21.68 1.37 2.46
C ILE A 171 21.35 2.31 1.28
N VAL A 172 21.78 3.58 1.32
CA VAL A 172 21.58 4.52 0.22
C VAL A 172 22.39 4.09 -1.01
N ASP A 173 23.64 3.64 -0.82
CA ASP A 173 24.48 3.12 -1.90
C ASP A 173 23.83 1.87 -2.54
N ASP A 174 23.34 0.95 -1.71
CA ASP A 174 22.64 -0.26 -2.17
C ASP A 174 21.35 0.08 -2.94
N MET A 175 20.65 1.14 -2.51
CA MET A 175 19.45 1.64 -3.22
C MET A 175 19.82 2.24 -4.57
N ILE A 176 20.86 3.05 -4.66
CA ILE A 176 21.33 3.67 -5.90
C ILE A 176 21.77 2.60 -6.90
N ASP A 177 22.55 1.62 -6.46
CA ASP A 177 23.01 0.52 -7.29
C ASP A 177 21.84 -0.34 -7.81
N GLY A 178 20.88 -0.65 -6.95
CA GLY A 178 19.72 -1.43 -7.32
C GLY A 178 18.79 -0.69 -8.29
N MET A 179 18.56 0.59 -8.04
CA MET A 179 17.77 1.45 -8.94
C MET A 179 18.45 1.62 -10.29
N SER A 180 19.77 1.83 -10.33
CA SER A 180 20.51 1.98 -11.58
C SER A 180 20.38 0.74 -12.45
N ARG A 181 20.54 -0.47 -11.88
CA ARG A 181 20.36 -1.74 -12.59
C ARG A 181 18.92 -1.94 -13.07
N PHE A 182 17.94 -1.61 -12.24
CA PHE A 182 16.53 -1.67 -12.62
C PHE A 182 16.22 -0.75 -13.81
N MET A 183 16.72 0.49 -13.77
CA MET A 183 16.53 1.45 -14.85
C MET A 183 17.17 0.98 -16.14
N GLU A 184 18.40 0.45 -16.08
CA GLU A 184 19.11 -0.12 -17.23
C GLU A 184 18.32 -1.31 -17.82
N GLU A 185 17.87 -2.26 -16.99
CA GLU A 185 17.06 -3.41 -17.41
C GLU A 185 15.76 -3.01 -18.12
N LYS A 186 15.11 -1.96 -17.62
CA LYS A 186 13.82 -1.48 -18.17
C LYS A 186 13.98 -0.40 -19.25
N GLY A 187 15.20 0.05 -19.54
CA GLY A 187 15.47 1.08 -20.56
C GLY A 187 15.04 2.47 -20.16
N PHE A 188 15.01 2.80 -18.88
CA PHE A 188 14.75 4.14 -18.38
C PHE A 188 16.04 4.99 -18.39
N ALA A 189 15.99 6.16 -19.00
CA ALA A 189 17.13 7.08 -19.06
C ALA A 189 17.30 7.93 -17.79
N SER A 190 16.23 8.15 -17.04
CA SER A 190 16.22 8.94 -15.81
C SER A 190 15.21 8.42 -14.79
N VAL A 191 15.39 8.79 -13.51
CA VAL A 191 14.38 8.50 -12.47
C VAL A 191 13.03 9.11 -12.84
N GLY A 192 13.01 10.28 -13.49
CA GLY A 192 11.79 10.91 -13.97
C GLY A 192 10.96 10.03 -14.91
N ASP A 193 11.64 9.16 -15.69
CA ASP A 193 10.95 8.26 -16.62
C ASP A 193 10.19 7.14 -15.90
N THR A 194 10.51 6.87 -14.64
CA THR A 194 9.82 5.85 -13.83
C THR A 194 8.56 6.39 -13.17
N VAL A 195 8.48 7.72 -12.98
CA VAL A 195 7.42 8.35 -12.18
C VAL A 195 6.04 8.08 -12.78
N GLY A 196 5.18 7.46 -11.96
CA GLY A 196 3.77 7.21 -12.30
C GLY A 196 3.52 6.09 -13.33
N ARG A 197 4.53 5.35 -13.75
CA ARG A 197 4.38 4.29 -14.78
C ARG A 197 3.39 3.18 -14.41
N ALA A 198 3.17 2.92 -13.11
CA ALA A 198 2.21 1.93 -12.67
C ALA A 198 0.79 2.50 -12.47
N ILE A 199 0.63 3.83 -12.42
CA ILE A 199 -0.68 4.47 -12.20
C ILE A 199 -1.76 4.05 -13.21
N PRO A 200 -1.50 3.90 -14.52
CA PRO A 200 -2.52 3.45 -15.46
C PRO A 200 -3.07 2.04 -15.19
N SER A 201 -2.34 1.21 -14.46
CA SER A 201 -2.80 -0.13 -14.07
C SER A 201 -3.61 -0.15 -12.76
N LEU A 202 -3.70 0.98 -12.05
CA LEU A 202 -4.49 1.13 -10.84
C LEU A 202 -5.87 1.67 -11.17
N THR A 203 -6.90 0.89 -10.85
CA THR A 203 -8.30 1.28 -11.02
C THR A 203 -9.08 1.13 -9.72
N ASP A 204 -10.30 1.64 -9.67
CA ASP A 204 -11.19 1.44 -8.55
C ASP A 204 -11.93 0.09 -8.68
N TRP A 205 -12.34 -0.48 -7.55
CA TRP A 205 -12.91 -1.83 -7.48
C TRP A 205 -14.05 -2.05 -8.47
N GLN A 206 -14.93 -1.07 -8.64
CA GLN A 206 -16.08 -1.15 -9.54
C GLN A 206 -15.72 -1.30 -11.03
N HIS A 207 -14.49 -0.94 -11.39
CA HIS A 207 -13.99 -1.03 -12.78
C HIS A 207 -13.15 -2.28 -13.04
N LEU A 208 -12.94 -3.12 -12.01
CA LEU A 208 -12.26 -4.40 -12.21
C LEU A 208 -13.13 -5.35 -13.01
N ASN A 209 -12.56 -5.98 -14.03
CA ASN A 209 -13.22 -7.07 -14.71
C ASN A 209 -13.21 -8.33 -13.83
N LEU A 210 -14.34 -8.64 -13.21
CA LEU A 210 -14.53 -9.84 -12.38
C LEU A 210 -15.22 -10.99 -13.14
N ASN A 211 -15.36 -10.87 -14.47
CA ASN A 211 -16.02 -11.84 -15.34
C ASN A 211 -15.10 -13.00 -15.73
N TYR A 212 -14.45 -13.60 -14.77
CA TYR A 212 -13.60 -14.78 -14.97
C TYR A 212 -13.79 -15.76 -13.82
N THR A 213 -13.54 -17.03 -14.09
CA THR A 213 -13.54 -18.07 -13.08
C THR A 213 -12.14 -18.66 -13.00
N VAL A 214 -11.62 -18.78 -11.78
CA VAL A 214 -10.32 -19.40 -11.53
C VAL A 214 -10.45 -20.53 -10.53
N LYS A 215 -9.62 -21.55 -10.68
CA LYS A 215 -9.53 -22.69 -9.78
C LYS A 215 -8.07 -22.91 -9.38
N ALA A 216 -7.86 -23.37 -8.16
CA ALA A 216 -6.54 -23.74 -7.70
C ALA A 216 -6.04 -24.99 -8.42
N GLN A 217 -4.76 -25.02 -8.75
CA GLN A 217 -4.07 -26.17 -9.35
C GLN A 217 -2.80 -26.46 -8.56
N ILE A 218 -2.57 -27.74 -8.22
CA ILE A 218 -1.39 -28.21 -7.50
C ILE A 218 -0.49 -28.96 -8.47
N ASP A 219 0.74 -28.49 -8.64
CA ASP A 219 1.77 -29.28 -9.30
C ASP A 219 2.29 -30.34 -8.34
N GLN A 220 1.91 -31.60 -8.61
CA GLN A 220 2.26 -32.72 -7.76
C GLN A 220 3.76 -33.06 -7.78
N ASN A 221 4.50 -32.62 -8.81
CA ASN A 221 5.95 -32.83 -8.91
C ASN A 221 6.72 -31.87 -7.99
N LEU A 222 6.20 -30.67 -7.79
CA LEU A 222 6.76 -29.66 -6.91
C LEU A 222 6.26 -29.80 -5.47
N CYS A 223 5.16 -30.49 -5.26
CA CYS A 223 4.48 -30.58 -3.97
C CYS A 223 5.30 -31.37 -2.93
N ILE A 224 5.73 -30.69 -1.87
CA ILE A 224 6.43 -31.31 -0.72
C ILE A 224 5.48 -31.94 0.30
N LYS A 225 4.20 -32.01 0.03
CA LYS A 225 3.15 -32.68 0.85
C LYS A 225 3.02 -32.12 2.28
N CYS A 226 3.34 -30.85 2.50
CA CYS A 226 3.30 -30.22 3.83
C CYS A 226 1.89 -30.02 4.40
N GLY A 227 0.84 -29.96 3.56
CA GLY A 227 -0.56 -29.88 3.95
C GLY A 227 -1.09 -28.48 4.27
N ARG A 228 -0.28 -27.43 4.20
CA ARG A 228 -0.74 -26.07 4.53
C ARG A 228 -1.94 -25.61 3.68
N CYS A 229 -1.93 -25.97 2.39
CA CYS A 229 -3.04 -25.64 1.49
C CYS A 229 -4.35 -26.32 1.85
N HIS A 230 -4.29 -27.58 2.33
CA HIS A 230 -5.44 -28.31 2.84
C HIS A 230 -5.98 -27.65 4.11
N ILE A 231 -5.11 -27.42 5.11
CA ILE A 231 -5.51 -26.82 6.39
C ILE A 231 -6.21 -25.47 6.17
N VAL A 232 -5.60 -24.56 5.40
CA VAL A 232 -6.20 -23.23 5.16
C VAL A 232 -7.53 -23.31 4.40
N CYS A 233 -7.70 -24.31 3.55
CA CYS A 233 -8.94 -24.50 2.80
C CYS A 233 -10.02 -25.20 3.63
N GLU A 234 -9.64 -26.13 4.50
CA GLU A 234 -10.55 -26.90 5.37
C GLU A 234 -11.12 -26.02 6.48
N ASP A 235 -10.27 -25.18 7.10
CA ASP A 235 -10.67 -24.28 8.19
C ASP A 235 -11.52 -23.07 7.70
N THR A 236 -11.62 -22.89 6.39
CA THR A 236 -12.51 -21.88 5.78
C THR A 236 -13.79 -22.53 5.26
N SER A 237 -14.71 -21.73 4.74
CA SER A 237 -15.99 -22.20 4.23
C SER A 237 -15.93 -22.98 2.91
N HIS A 238 -14.76 -23.10 2.26
CA HIS A 238 -14.68 -23.67 0.89
C HIS A 238 -14.40 -25.17 0.86
N GLN A 239 -13.55 -25.69 1.75
CA GLN A 239 -13.25 -27.12 1.93
C GLN A 239 -12.93 -27.88 0.64
N ALA A 240 -12.30 -27.18 -0.33
CA ALA A 240 -12.11 -27.66 -1.70
C ALA A 240 -10.80 -28.43 -1.91
N ILE A 241 -9.90 -28.53 -0.91
CA ILE A 241 -8.63 -29.26 -1.05
C ILE A 241 -8.66 -30.48 -0.13
N TYR A 242 -8.69 -31.65 -0.73
CA TYR A 242 -8.78 -32.91 -0.01
C TYR A 242 -7.39 -33.54 0.21
N ALA A 243 -7.18 -34.09 1.40
CA ALA A 243 -6.06 -34.96 1.68
C ALA A 243 -6.43 -36.41 1.30
N ARG A 244 -5.71 -36.98 0.35
CA ARG A 244 -5.82 -38.39 -0.04
C ARG A 244 -4.66 -39.19 0.55
N ASN A 245 -4.93 -40.37 1.03
CA ASN A 245 -3.96 -41.18 1.74
C ASN A 245 -3.97 -42.63 1.20
N ASN A 246 -3.87 -42.81 -0.09
CA ASN A 246 -3.85 -44.10 -0.77
C ASN A 246 -2.42 -44.65 -0.87
N GLY A 247 -1.76 -44.82 0.29
CA GLY A 247 -0.36 -45.27 0.35
C GLY A 247 0.67 -44.13 0.31
N GLU A 248 0.34 -43.01 -0.30
CA GLU A 248 1.15 -41.80 -0.32
C GLU A 248 0.25 -40.56 -0.08
N ARG A 249 0.70 -39.68 0.80
CA ARG A 249 -0.03 -38.43 1.11
C ARG A 249 -0.06 -37.52 -0.11
N ARG A 250 -1.26 -37.18 -0.58
CA ARG A 250 -1.47 -36.34 -1.75
C ARG A 250 -2.61 -35.33 -1.47
N TYR A 251 -2.51 -34.16 -2.04
CA TYR A 251 -3.54 -33.14 -1.96
C TYR A 251 -4.14 -32.90 -3.34
N GLU A 252 -5.46 -32.85 -3.39
CA GLU A 252 -6.23 -32.71 -4.63
C GLU A 252 -7.26 -31.60 -4.47
N VAL A 253 -7.43 -30.79 -5.53
CA VAL A 253 -8.43 -29.73 -5.56
C VAL A 253 -9.73 -30.29 -6.12
N ASN A 254 -10.84 -30.13 -5.38
CA ASN A 254 -12.17 -30.30 -5.91
C ASN A 254 -12.58 -28.99 -6.60
N GLU A 255 -12.64 -28.97 -7.91
CA GLU A 255 -12.96 -27.79 -8.69
C GLU A 255 -14.41 -27.31 -8.51
N GLU A 256 -15.33 -28.22 -8.16
CA GLU A 256 -16.72 -27.83 -7.88
C GLU A 256 -16.83 -26.90 -6.67
N GLU A 257 -16.08 -27.22 -5.62
CA GLU A 257 -16.09 -26.44 -4.38
C GLU A 257 -15.10 -25.26 -4.38
N CYS A 258 -14.07 -25.31 -5.21
CA CYS A 258 -13.05 -24.26 -5.27
C CYS A 258 -13.62 -22.95 -5.83
N VAL A 259 -13.49 -21.86 -5.08
CA VAL A 259 -13.92 -20.51 -5.50
C VAL A 259 -12.76 -19.62 -5.97
N GLY A 260 -11.52 -20.13 -6.03
CA GLY A 260 -10.37 -19.36 -6.47
C GLY A 260 -9.92 -18.25 -5.50
N CYS A 261 -10.16 -18.41 -4.21
CA CYS A 261 -9.89 -17.38 -3.18
C CYS A 261 -8.40 -17.07 -2.95
N ASN A 262 -7.48 -17.79 -3.57
CA ASN A 262 -6.02 -17.61 -3.50
C ASN A 262 -5.35 -17.94 -2.14
N LEU A 263 -6.08 -18.28 -1.10
CA LEU A 263 -5.49 -18.55 0.23
C LEU A 263 -4.45 -19.68 0.19
N CYS A 264 -4.76 -20.75 -0.53
CA CYS A 264 -3.87 -21.91 -0.66
C CYS A 264 -2.54 -21.57 -1.36
N VAL A 265 -2.56 -20.67 -2.33
CA VAL A 265 -1.35 -20.16 -3.02
C VAL A 265 -0.51 -19.35 -2.05
N THR A 266 -1.14 -18.45 -1.28
CA THR A 266 -0.46 -17.57 -0.32
C THR A 266 0.30 -18.34 0.76
N VAL A 267 -0.24 -19.47 1.23
CA VAL A 267 0.40 -20.28 2.29
C VAL A 267 1.38 -21.34 1.77
N CYS A 268 1.44 -21.56 0.46
CA CYS A 268 2.34 -22.56 -0.12
C CYS A 268 3.80 -22.11 0.02
N PRO A 269 4.68 -22.89 0.66
CA PRO A 269 6.09 -22.52 0.84
C PRO A 269 6.94 -22.80 -0.39
N VAL A 270 6.37 -23.45 -1.42
CA VAL A 270 7.08 -23.82 -2.64
C VAL A 270 6.56 -22.96 -3.79
N GLU A 271 7.46 -22.16 -4.34
CA GLU A 271 7.15 -21.28 -5.46
C GLU A 271 6.62 -22.07 -6.67
N ASN A 272 5.58 -21.56 -7.30
CA ASN A 272 4.89 -22.16 -8.47
C ASN A 272 4.31 -23.56 -8.27
N CYS A 273 4.38 -24.14 -7.07
CA CYS A 273 3.76 -25.43 -6.77
C CYS A 273 2.23 -25.36 -6.79
N LEU A 274 1.68 -24.22 -6.34
CA LEU A 274 0.25 -23.99 -6.29
C LEU A 274 -0.07 -22.67 -7.01
N THR A 275 -0.89 -22.76 -8.04
CA THR A 275 -1.26 -21.63 -8.90
C THR A 275 -2.76 -21.56 -9.08
N LEU A 276 -3.26 -20.44 -9.60
CA LEU A 276 -4.65 -20.32 -10.07
C LEU A 276 -4.70 -20.50 -11.58
N ARG A 277 -5.57 -21.40 -12.05
CA ARG A 277 -5.84 -21.64 -13.46
C ARG A 277 -7.16 -20.93 -13.84
N SER A 278 -7.11 -20.13 -14.89
CA SER A 278 -8.32 -19.53 -15.47
C SER A 278 -9.10 -20.56 -16.30
N LEU A 279 -10.43 -20.49 -16.18
CA LEU A 279 -11.37 -21.33 -16.96
C LEU A 279 -12.03 -20.56 -18.12
N GLU A 280 -11.43 -19.49 -18.61
CA GLU A 280 -12.03 -18.57 -19.60
C GLU A 280 -12.52 -19.27 -20.89
N ASN A 281 -11.97 -20.41 -21.23
CA ASN A 281 -12.36 -21.22 -22.41
C ASN A 281 -12.73 -22.66 -22.03
N GLU A 282 -13.04 -22.92 -20.77
CA GLU A 282 -13.36 -24.26 -20.28
C GLU A 282 -14.83 -24.35 -19.83
N VAL A 283 -15.28 -25.58 -19.64
CA VAL A 283 -16.60 -25.86 -19.09
C VAL A 283 -16.57 -25.66 -17.58
N ASP A 284 -17.47 -24.87 -17.03
CA ASP A 284 -17.69 -24.80 -15.57
C ASP A 284 -18.23 -26.16 -15.11
N THR A 285 -17.45 -26.86 -14.28
CA THR A 285 -17.79 -28.21 -13.80
C THR A 285 -19.08 -28.27 -12.98
N ARG A 286 -19.49 -27.15 -12.36
CA ARG A 286 -20.72 -27.07 -11.56
C ARG A 286 -21.97 -26.93 -12.43
N THR A 287 -21.86 -26.23 -13.55
CA THR A 287 -23.02 -25.87 -14.38
C THR A 287 -23.05 -26.62 -15.70
N GLY A 288 -21.95 -27.27 -16.11
CA GLY A 288 -21.79 -27.90 -17.41
C GLY A 288 -21.78 -26.93 -18.59
N GLN A 289 -21.73 -25.61 -18.33
CA GLN A 289 -21.74 -24.57 -19.34
C GLN A 289 -20.32 -24.05 -19.62
N MET A 290 -20.11 -23.63 -20.88
CA MET A 290 -18.88 -22.91 -21.20
C MET A 290 -18.74 -21.67 -20.35
N VAL A 291 -17.55 -21.47 -19.75
CA VAL A 291 -17.22 -20.26 -19.02
C VAL A 291 -17.02 -19.14 -20.03
N ASP A 292 -18.05 -18.33 -20.21
CA ASP A 292 -18.02 -17.16 -21.09
C ASP A 292 -17.83 -15.91 -20.24
N SER A 293 -16.59 -15.42 -20.17
CA SER A 293 -16.25 -14.22 -19.43
C SER A 293 -16.99 -12.94 -19.91
N GLY A 294 -17.51 -12.96 -21.16
CA GLY A 294 -18.25 -11.85 -21.72
C GLY A 294 -19.73 -11.75 -21.29
N LYS A 295 -20.28 -12.80 -20.68
CA LYS A 295 -21.72 -12.83 -20.29
C LYS A 295 -21.99 -12.48 -18.84
N LYS A 296 -20.99 -12.45 -17.98
CA LYS A 296 -21.18 -12.01 -16.59
C LYS A 296 -21.31 -10.49 -16.57
N LEU A 297 -22.32 -9.98 -15.89
CA LEU A 297 -22.44 -8.54 -15.67
C LEU A 297 -21.26 -8.05 -14.82
N GLN A 298 -20.55 -7.07 -15.32
CA GLN A 298 -19.58 -6.34 -14.50
C GLN A 298 -20.30 -5.66 -13.34
N TRP A 299 -19.60 -5.47 -12.22
CA TRP A 299 -20.21 -4.81 -11.07
C TRP A 299 -20.77 -3.43 -11.40
N THR A 300 -20.13 -2.68 -12.27
CA THR A 300 -20.60 -1.38 -12.77
C THR A 300 -21.99 -1.42 -13.40
N ALA A 301 -22.35 -2.54 -14.02
CA ALA A 301 -23.66 -2.77 -14.64
C ALA A 301 -24.57 -3.73 -13.82
N HIS A 302 -24.10 -4.17 -12.64
CA HIS A 302 -24.85 -5.11 -11.82
C HIS A 302 -26.07 -4.44 -11.17
N PRO A 303 -27.28 -5.04 -11.20
CA PRO A 303 -28.49 -4.41 -10.67
C PRO A 303 -28.43 -4.10 -9.17
N ASN A 304 -27.59 -4.79 -8.40
CA ASN A 304 -27.38 -4.54 -6.98
C ASN A 304 -26.28 -3.48 -6.69
N ASN A 305 -25.64 -2.93 -7.71
CA ASN A 305 -24.70 -1.85 -7.54
C ASN A 305 -25.47 -0.53 -7.32
N PRO A 306 -25.38 0.10 -6.14
CA PRO A 306 -26.11 1.34 -5.86
C PRO A 306 -25.64 2.51 -6.73
N MET A 307 -24.46 2.40 -7.35
CA MET A 307 -23.90 3.42 -8.25
C MET A 307 -24.21 3.16 -9.73
N ALA A 308 -24.84 2.01 -10.09
CA ALA A 308 -25.12 1.68 -11.48
C ALA A 308 -26.13 2.65 -12.13
N THR A 309 -26.90 3.37 -11.33
CA THR A 309 -27.91 4.35 -11.77
C THR A 309 -27.53 5.80 -11.42
N ALA A 310 -26.38 6.02 -10.79
CA ALA A 310 -25.90 7.37 -10.52
C ALA A 310 -25.34 7.95 -11.83
N ASP A 311 -25.86 9.10 -12.25
CA ASP A 311 -25.24 9.88 -13.32
C ASP A 311 -23.81 10.25 -12.94
N PRO A 312 -22.86 10.27 -13.89
CA PRO A 312 -21.43 10.50 -13.64
C PRO A 312 -21.10 11.88 -13.05
#